data_1727de07deeff911c5804d3682a2312d
#
_entry.id   1727de07deeff911c5804d3682a2312d
#
_cell.length_a   1.000
_cell.length_b   1.000
_cell.length_c   1.000
_cell.angle_alpha   90.00
_cell.angle_beta   90.00
_cell.angle_gamma   90.00
#
_symmetry.space_group_name_H-M   'P 1'
#
loop_
_entity.id
_entity.type
_entity.pdbx_description
1 polymer ?
#
loop_
_entity_poly.entity_id
_entity_poly.type
_entity_poly.pdbx_seq_one_letter_code
_entity_poly.pdbx_strand_id
1 'polypeptide(L)'
;MLRAYGVTAKGRVRPTNEDYFAIDEGLHLCVVADGLGGHNAGEVAARMAVDAVADHIAMCGAESGPRGETVDDAALPQLRGGAENTAPPQAGRWPFGFDSSLSHAGNLLRTAIHLANVQILETAIGSDEYAGMSTTVVAAMIDGERLSVGHVGDSRLYVVAGDRMRQLTRDDSWVASVLGDDSQAERDHPMRSLLTNVVGARPRTDVHVVEEMLGGGELLLLVTDGVHGVLDDQRLERLARDGRDLRRIATSLVSAALARGSRDNCTAVAARYLAD
;
A
#
# COMPACT_ATOMS: atom_id res chain seq x y z
N MET A 1 -12.63 0.74 14.17
CA MET A 1 -11.26 0.71 14.75
C MET A 1 -10.38 -0.30 14.00
N LEU A 2 -9.09 0.01 13.72
CA LEU A 2 -8.11 -0.93 13.15
C LEU A 2 -7.24 -1.53 14.26
N ARG A 3 -6.97 -2.83 14.19
CA ARG A 3 -5.92 -3.54 14.92
C ARG A 3 -5.03 -4.27 13.94
N ALA A 4 -3.72 -4.17 14.10
CA ALA A 4 -2.79 -4.77 13.17
C ALA A 4 -1.53 -5.32 13.84
N TYR A 5 -0.86 -6.27 13.17
CA TYR A 5 0.43 -6.81 13.56
C TYR A 5 1.24 -7.19 12.32
N GLY A 6 2.50 -6.76 12.28
CA GLY A 6 3.41 -7.04 11.19
C GLY A 6 4.61 -7.88 11.61
N VAL A 7 5.11 -8.67 10.67
CA VAL A 7 6.35 -9.46 10.80
C VAL A 7 7.13 -9.33 9.51
N THR A 8 8.42 -9.04 9.64
CA THR A 8 9.36 -9.08 8.52
C THR A 8 10.53 -10.00 8.86
N ALA A 9 11.07 -10.68 7.87
CA ALA A 9 12.22 -11.55 8.01
C ALA A 9 13.12 -11.46 6.77
N LYS A 10 14.41 -11.32 7.01
CA LYS A 10 15.43 -11.28 5.96
C LYS A 10 15.44 -12.52 5.06
N GLY A 11 14.98 -13.65 5.57
CA GLY A 11 15.12 -14.93 4.89
C GLY A 11 16.52 -15.53 5.05
N ARG A 12 16.78 -16.59 4.25
CA ARG A 12 18.00 -17.39 4.37
C ARG A 12 19.04 -17.07 3.30
N VAL A 13 18.67 -16.40 2.24
CA VAL A 13 19.49 -16.23 1.03
C VAL A 13 19.96 -14.78 0.87
N ARG A 14 19.08 -13.82 1.11
CA ARG A 14 19.41 -12.39 0.96
C ARG A 14 20.40 -11.93 2.04
N PRO A 15 21.38 -11.06 1.72
CA PRO A 15 22.34 -10.51 2.70
C PRO A 15 21.66 -9.52 3.66
N THR A 16 20.72 -8.74 3.17
CA THR A 16 19.97 -7.69 3.88
C THR A 16 18.48 -7.94 3.84
N ASN A 17 17.73 -7.23 4.67
CA ASN A 17 16.28 -7.16 4.57
C ASN A 17 15.93 -5.81 3.96
N GLU A 18 15.42 -5.83 2.74
CA GLU A 18 15.03 -4.65 1.98
C GLU A 18 13.52 -4.38 2.06
N ASP A 19 12.77 -5.28 2.69
CA ASP A 19 11.36 -5.06 3.04
C ASP A 19 11.24 -4.08 4.22
N TYR A 20 10.24 -3.21 4.16
CA TYR A 20 9.87 -2.35 5.27
C TYR A 20 8.36 -2.22 5.42
N PHE A 21 7.87 -1.98 6.64
CA PHE A 21 6.45 -1.74 6.87
C PHE A 21 6.22 -0.77 8.02
N ALA A 22 5.07 -0.11 8.01
CA ALA A 22 4.55 0.67 9.13
C ALA A 22 3.08 0.34 9.41
N ILE A 23 2.71 0.45 10.68
CA ILE A 23 1.35 0.32 11.18
C ILE A 23 1.07 1.53 12.07
N ASP A 24 0.04 2.26 11.75
CA ASP A 24 -0.50 3.32 12.61
C ASP A 24 -1.99 3.04 12.87
N GLU A 25 -2.30 2.51 14.04
CA GLU A 25 -3.68 2.20 14.45
C GLU A 25 -4.51 3.47 14.66
N GLY A 26 -3.87 4.61 14.99
CA GLY A 26 -4.54 5.90 15.18
C GLY A 26 -5.00 6.53 13.86
N LEU A 27 -4.18 6.38 12.81
CA LEU A 27 -4.50 6.81 11.45
C LEU A 27 -5.25 5.73 10.67
N HIS A 28 -5.48 4.56 11.26
CA HIS A 28 -6.02 3.37 10.59
C HIS A 28 -5.25 2.99 9.31
N LEU A 29 -3.92 3.09 9.36
CA LEU A 29 -3.02 2.94 8.23
C LEU A 29 -2.10 1.73 8.41
N CYS A 30 -1.95 0.95 7.35
CA CYS A 30 -0.90 -0.06 7.19
C CYS A 30 -0.19 0.18 5.87
N VAL A 31 1.14 0.15 5.87
CA VAL A 31 1.97 0.30 4.66
C VAL A 31 3.01 -0.81 4.64
N VAL A 32 3.21 -1.43 3.48
CA VAL A 32 4.28 -2.41 3.22
C VAL A 32 4.99 -2.00 1.94
N ALA A 33 6.31 -2.14 1.92
CA ALA A 33 7.16 -1.86 0.77
C ALA A 33 8.23 -2.94 0.66
N ASP A 34 8.56 -3.34 -0.57
CA ASP A 34 9.63 -4.26 -0.94
C ASP A 34 10.66 -3.48 -1.75
N GLY A 35 11.85 -3.33 -1.20
CA GLY A 35 12.90 -2.50 -1.77
C GLY A 35 13.70 -3.22 -2.85
N LEU A 36 14.00 -2.48 -3.91
CA LEU A 36 14.70 -2.94 -5.09
C LEU A 36 15.95 -2.09 -5.31
N GLY A 37 17.10 -2.72 -5.40
CA GLY A 37 18.37 -2.01 -5.65
C GLY A 37 19.58 -2.86 -5.38
N GLY A 38 20.75 -2.36 -5.80
CA GLY A 38 22.03 -2.97 -5.45
C GLY A 38 22.51 -2.53 -4.06
N HIS A 39 23.23 -3.42 -3.35
CA HIS A 39 23.75 -3.15 -2.00
C HIS A 39 22.61 -2.84 -1.01
N ASN A 40 22.65 -1.74 -0.28
CA ASN A 40 21.65 -1.36 0.72
C ASN A 40 20.61 -0.36 0.16
N ALA A 41 20.61 -0.08 -1.14
CA ALA A 41 19.77 0.95 -1.73
C ALA A 41 18.26 0.59 -1.69
N GLY A 42 17.91 -0.70 -1.79
CA GLY A 42 16.55 -1.19 -1.67
C GLY A 42 15.94 -0.92 -0.29
N GLU A 43 16.68 -1.20 0.79
CA GLU A 43 16.25 -0.92 2.17
C GLU A 43 15.94 0.58 2.36
N VAL A 44 16.79 1.45 1.81
CA VAL A 44 16.60 2.90 1.89
C VAL A 44 15.34 3.33 1.13
N ALA A 45 15.13 2.80 -0.08
CA ALA A 45 13.95 3.11 -0.89
C ALA A 45 12.64 2.66 -0.22
N ALA A 46 12.59 1.43 0.30
CA ALA A 46 11.41 0.90 0.99
C ALA A 46 11.09 1.73 2.24
N ARG A 47 12.10 2.05 3.04
CA ARG A 47 11.93 2.90 4.23
C ARG A 47 11.42 4.29 3.87
N MET A 48 12.05 4.96 2.89
CA MET A 48 11.64 6.28 2.43
C MET A 48 10.19 6.28 1.94
N ALA A 49 9.77 5.26 1.21
CA ALA A 49 8.40 5.16 0.72
C ALA A 49 7.39 5.03 1.86
N VAL A 50 7.65 4.15 2.82
CA VAL A 50 6.77 3.93 3.97
C VAL A 50 6.67 5.18 4.83
N ASP A 51 7.83 5.80 5.15
CA ASP A 51 7.89 7.01 5.97
C ASP A 51 7.16 8.18 5.26
N ALA A 52 7.40 8.40 3.97
CA ALA A 52 6.74 9.45 3.20
C ALA A 52 5.21 9.29 3.16
N VAL A 53 4.72 8.04 3.02
CA VAL A 53 3.28 7.76 3.05
C VAL A 53 2.71 8.04 4.43
N ALA A 54 3.33 7.53 5.49
CA ALA A 54 2.86 7.70 6.86
C ALA A 54 2.86 9.18 7.28
N ASP A 55 3.95 9.90 7.01
CA ASP A 55 4.11 11.31 7.35
C ASP A 55 3.09 12.20 6.63
N HIS A 56 2.88 11.97 5.33
CA HIS A 56 1.89 12.75 4.58
C HIS A 56 0.47 12.55 5.11
N ILE A 57 0.08 11.30 5.40
CA ILE A 57 -1.24 10.98 5.98
C ILE A 57 -1.39 11.61 7.38
N ALA A 58 -0.36 11.54 8.22
CA ALA A 58 -0.37 12.14 9.56
C ALA A 58 -0.52 13.66 9.50
N MET A 59 0.22 14.34 8.63
CA MET A 59 0.13 15.80 8.42
C MET A 59 -1.27 16.22 7.99
N CYS A 60 -1.84 15.54 6.99
CA CYS A 60 -3.18 15.86 6.48
C CYS A 60 -4.30 15.49 7.45
N GLY A 61 -4.12 14.42 8.26
CA GLY A 61 -5.06 14.01 9.30
C GLY A 61 -5.13 15.01 10.46
N ALA A 62 -4.00 15.63 10.82
CA ALA A 62 -3.94 16.64 11.88
C ALA A 62 -4.69 17.96 11.48
N GLU A 63 -4.77 18.27 10.19
CA GLU A 63 -5.52 19.44 9.68
C GLU A 63 -7.04 19.22 9.65
N SER A 64 -7.49 17.98 9.74
CA SER A 64 -8.91 17.62 9.83
C SER A 64 -9.28 17.58 11.32
N GLY A 65 -9.54 18.75 11.94
CA GLY A 65 -10.09 18.89 13.30
C GLY A 65 -11.42 18.11 13.45
N PRO A 66 -12.00 18.03 14.67
CA PRO A 66 -13.09 17.12 14.99
C PRO A 66 -14.23 17.24 13.97
N ARG A 67 -14.60 16.13 13.37
CA ARG A 67 -15.70 16.01 12.42
C ARG A 67 -17.01 16.40 13.10
N GLY A 68 -17.46 17.60 12.83
CA GLY A 68 -18.72 18.08 13.34
C GLY A 68 -18.95 19.53 12.97
N GLU A 69 -19.24 19.76 11.68
CA GLU A 69 -20.17 20.82 11.26
C GLU A 69 -20.50 20.55 9.78
N THR A 70 -21.67 19.95 9.58
CA THR A 70 -22.42 20.08 8.33
C THR A 70 -22.66 21.58 8.14
N VAL A 71 -21.98 22.17 7.16
CA VAL A 71 -22.31 23.52 6.74
C VAL A 71 -23.68 23.42 6.08
N ASP A 72 -24.71 23.87 6.80
CA ASP A 72 -26.05 24.10 6.27
C ASP A 72 -25.96 25.03 5.06
N ASP A 73 -26.40 24.56 3.94
CA ASP A 73 -26.45 25.23 2.63
C ASP A 73 -27.57 26.29 2.56
N ALA A 74 -27.80 27.03 3.64
CA ALA A 74 -28.86 28.00 3.76
C ALA A 74 -28.39 29.32 4.38
N ALA A 75 -27.53 30.08 3.70
CA ALA A 75 -27.46 31.54 3.78
C ALA A 75 -26.40 32.12 2.85
N LEU A 76 -26.67 32.20 1.55
CA LEU A 76 -25.93 33.11 0.66
C LEU A 76 -26.81 34.32 0.36
N PRO A 77 -26.40 35.54 0.74
CA PRO A 77 -27.04 36.76 0.21
C PRO A 77 -26.65 36.90 -1.25
N GLN A 78 -27.65 37.04 -2.11
CA GLN A 78 -27.48 37.39 -3.51
C GLN A 78 -26.87 38.79 -3.64
N LEU A 79 -25.61 38.88 -4.07
CA LEU A 79 -25.07 40.12 -4.63
C LEU A 79 -24.75 39.89 -6.11
N ARG A 80 -25.44 40.69 -6.93
CA ARG A 80 -25.24 40.82 -8.38
C ARG A 80 -23.86 41.41 -8.69
N GLY A 81 -23.21 40.89 -9.74
CA GLY A 81 -22.18 41.66 -10.46
C GLY A 81 -20.91 40.86 -10.76
N GLY A 82 -20.84 40.42 -12.00
CA GLY A 82 -19.74 40.00 -12.87
C GLY A 82 -18.30 39.97 -12.34
N ALA A 83 -17.77 38.82 -12.31
CA ALA A 83 -16.42 38.39 -12.70
C ALA A 83 -16.34 36.91 -12.34
N GLU A 84 -15.97 36.05 -13.28
CA GLU A 84 -15.63 34.64 -13.05
C GLU A 84 -14.48 34.61 -12.06
N ASN A 85 -14.82 34.42 -10.80
CA ASN A 85 -13.83 34.11 -9.76
C ASN A 85 -13.69 32.61 -9.65
N THR A 86 -13.01 32.01 -10.61
CA THR A 86 -12.44 30.68 -10.47
C THR A 86 -11.34 30.81 -9.43
N ALA A 87 -11.70 30.65 -8.14
CA ALA A 87 -10.69 30.36 -7.13
C ALA A 87 -9.88 29.16 -7.62
N PRO A 88 -8.54 29.23 -7.68
CA PRO A 88 -7.75 28.09 -8.09
C PRO A 88 -8.02 26.95 -7.11
N PRO A 89 -8.30 25.73 -7.58
CA PRO A 89 -8.47 24.58 -6.70
C PRO A 89 -7.21 24.48 -5.84
N GLN A 90 -7.36 24.16 -4.57
CA GLN A 90 -6.37 24.01 -3.49
C GLN A 90 -5.04 23.39 -3.99
N ALA A 91 -4.30 24.13 -4.80
CA ALA A 91 -3.11 23.65 -5.53
C ALA A 91 -1.97 23.20 -4.60
N GLY A 92 -2.03 23.56 -3.29
CA GLY A 92 -1.07 23.10 -2.28
C GLY A 92 -1.37 21.72 -1.70
N ARG A 93 -2.64 21.30 -1.67
CA ARG A 93 -3.03 20.03 -1.02
C ARG A 93 -2.98 18.83 -1.97
N TRP A 94 -3.17 19.06 -3.27
CA TRP A 94 -3.24 18.00 -4.30
C TRP A 94 -2.28 18.29 -5.45
N PRO A 95 -0.95 18.21 -5.23
CA PRO A 95 0.06 18.57 -6.24
C PRO A 95 0.01 17.68 -7.50
N PHE A 96 -0.59 16.49 -7.38
CA PHE A 96 -0.77 15.56 -8.52
C PHE A 96 -2.23 15.51 -9.02
N GLY A 97 -3.04 16.51 -8.66
CA GLY A 97 -4.45 16.62 -9.00
C GLY A 97 -5.35 15.82 -8.04
N PHE A 98 -6.61 16.22 -7.98
CA PHE A 98 -7.67 15.55 -7.23
C PHE A 98 -8.50 14.69 -8.18
N ASP A 99 -8.71 13.44 -7.83
CA ASP A 99 -9.60 12.53 -8.57
C ASP A 99 -10.95 12.45 -7.85
N SER A 100 -11.98 13.00 -8.50
CA SER A 100 -13.33 13.05 -7.94
C SER A 100 -14.04 11.69 -7.87
N SER A 101 -13.48 10.67 -8.51
CA SER A 101 -13.99 9.29 -8.42
C SER A 101 -13.52 8.57 -7.14
N LEU A 102 -12.49 9.09 -6.48
CA LEU A 102 -11.92 8.56 -5.25
C LEU A 102 -12.43 9.30 -4.02
N SER A 103 -12.44 8.62 -2.89
CA SER A 103 -12.66 9.23 -1.58
C SER A 103 -11.51 10.19 -1.22
N HIS A 104 -11.69 10.92 -0.12
CA HIS A 104 -10.60 11.73 0.44
C HIS A 104 -9.39 10.88 0.81
N ALA A 105 -9.61 9.73 1.46
CA ALA A 105 -8.57 8.78 1.84
C ALA A 105 -7.85 8.20 0.61
N GLY A 106 -8.57 7.85 -0.45
CA GLY A 106 -7.98 7.39 -1.71
C GLY A 106 -7.09 8.43 -2.37
N ASN A 107 -7.54 9.71 -2.38
CA ASN A 107 -6.72 10.81 -2.90
C ASN A 107 -5.49 11.10 -2.03
N LEU A 108 -5.59 10.96 -0.70
CA LEU A 108 -4.45 11.09 0.20
C LEU A 108 -3.40 10.01 -0.08
N LEU A 109 -3.80 8.74 -0.16
CA LEU A 109 -2.89 7.63 -0.49
C LEU A 109 -2.22 7.83 -1.85
N ARG A 110 -3.01 8.19 -2.88
CA ARG A 110 -2.47 8.47 -4.20
C ARG A 110 -1.43 9.58 -4.17
N THR A 111 -1.72 10.68 -3.49
CA THR A 111 -0.80 11.81 -3.36
C THR A 111 0.46 11.42 -2.59
N ALA A 112 0.32 10.70 -1.48
CA ALA A 112 1.43 10.26 -0.64
C ALA A 112 2.42 9.36 -1.41
N ILE A 113 1.90 8.41 -2.19
CA ILE A 113 2.73 7.50 -3.01
C ILE A 113 3.45 8.27 -4.14
N HIS A 114 2.79 9.25 -4.76
CA HIS A 114 3.48 10.12 -5.73
C HIS A 114 4.58 10.97 -5.09
N LEU A 115 4.37 11.49 -3.88
CA LEU A 115 5.41 12.22 -3.12
C LEU A 115 6.59 11.31 -2.81
N ALA A 116 6.32 10.08 -2.35
CA ALA A 116 7.35 9.07 -2.14
C ALA A 116 8.16 8.81 -3.41
N ASN A 117 7.49 8.70 -4.56
CA ASN A 117 8.16 8.52 -5.86
C ASN A 117 9.12 9.67 -6.17
N VAL A 118 8.71 10.92 -5.96
CA VAL A 118 9.57 12.09 -6.21
C VAL A 118 10.78 12.08 -5.28
N GLN A 119 10.58 11.85 -3.98
CA GLN A 119 11.65 11.85 -2.99
C GLN A 119 12.70 10.76 -3.26
N ILE A 120 12.25 9.54 -3.57
CA ILE A 120 13.15 8.42 -3.87
C ILE A 120 13.92 8.69 -5.16
N LEU A 121 13.26 9.15 -6.21
CA LEU A 121 13.91 9.48 -7.48
C LEU A 121 14.95 10.59 -7.33
N GLU A 122 14.63 11.67 -6.62
CA GLU A 122 15.56 12.78 -6.36
C GLU A 122 16.78 12.29 -5.57
N THR A 123 16.58 11.44 -4.57
CA THR A 123 17.68 10.85 -3.79
C THR A 123 18.55 9.93 -4.65
N ALA A 124 17.93 9.09 -5.49
CA ALA A 124 18.62 8.19 -6.41
C ALA A 124 19.47 8.95 -7.46
N ILE A 125 19.00 10.10 -7.94
CA ILE A 125 19.73 10.96 -8.89
C ILE A 125 20.85 11.73 -8.17
N GLY A 126 20.64 12.09 -6.90
CA GLY A 126 21.55 12.93 -6.12
C GLY A 126 22.80 12.18 -5.58
N SER A 127 22.83 10.85 -5.64
CA SER A 127 23.93 10.05 -5.06
C SER A 127 24.17 8.76 -5.82
N ASP A 128 25.41 8.52 -6.21
CA ASP A 128 25.83 7.25 -6.86
C ASP A 128 25.57 6.03 -5.96
N GLU A 129 25.59 6.20 -4.64
CA GLU A 129 25.30 5.14 -3.66
C GLU A 129 23.87 4.63 -3.78
N TYR A 130 22.92 5.50 -4.14
CA TYR A 130 21.50 5.19 -4.25
C TYR A 130 21.00 5.09 -5.69
N ALA A 131 21.95 5.09 -6.65
CA ALA A 131 21.60 5.06 -8.07
C ALA A 131 20.76 3.83 -8.42
N GLY A 132 19.58 4.09 -8.98
CA GLY A 132 18.62 3.04 -9.40
C GLY A 132 17.82 2.39 -8.27
N MET A 133 17.89 2.91 -7.04
CA MET A 133 17.01 2.42 -5.97
C MET A 133 15.55 2.67 -6.33
N SER A 134 14.71 1.73 -5.96
CA SER A 134 13.27 1.79 -6.16
C SER A 134 12.57 0.85 -5.18
N THR A 135 11.25 0.86 -5.14
CA THR A 135 10.50 -0.02 -4.23
C THR A 135 9.09 -0.26 -4.74
N THR A 136 8.47 -1.34 -4.29
CA THR A 136 7.01 -1.50 -4.33
C THR A 136 6.39 -0.73 -3.17
N VAL A 137 5.09 -0.47 -3.24
CA VAL A 137 4.29 0.03 -2.12
C VAL A 137 2.90 -0.57 -2.19
N VAL A 138 2.40 -1.05 -1.05
CA VAL A 138 0.98 -1.29 -0.82
C VAL A 138 0.57 -0.65 0.49
N ALA A 139 -0.39 0.26 0.44
CA ALA A 139 -0.88 1.01 1.58
C ALA A 139 -2.40 0.85 1.71
N ALA A 140 -2.87 0.56 2.91
CA ALA A 140 -4.28 0.42 3.25
C ALA A 140 -4.68 1.42 4.33
N MET A 141 -5.71 2.21 4.08
CA MET A 141 -6.27 3.18 5.01
C MET A 141 -7.78 2.94 5.16
N ILE A 142 -8.26 2.97 6.40
CA ILE A 142 -9.70 2.81 6.68
C ILE A 142 -10.25 4.13 7.21
N ASP A 143 -11.29 4.63 6.55
CA ASP A 143 -12.06 5.80 6.95
C ASP A 143 -13.54 5.42 7.12
N GLY A 144 -13.99 5.35 8.38
CA GLY A 144 -15.30 4.73 8.70
C GLY A 144 -15.29 3.25 8.32
N GLU A 145 -16.21 2.86 7.43
CA GLU A 145 -16.30 1.51 6.86
C GLU A 145 -15.62 1.40 5.48
N ARG A 146 -15.05 2.49 4.96
CA ARG A 146 -14.39 2.50 3.65
C ARG A 146 -12.93 2.13 3.79
N LEU A 147 -12.53 1.09 3.09
CA LEU A 147 -11.14 0.75 2.83
C LEU A 147 -10.69 1.42 1.53
N SER A 148 -9.61 2.19 1.61
CA SER A 148 -8.87 2.69 0.45
C SER A 148 -7.52 2.00 0.41
N VAL A 149 -7.14 1.46 -0.75
CA VAL A 149 -5.88 0.77 -0.99
C VAL A 149 -5.15 1.46 -2.13
N GLY A 150 -3.97 2.02 -1.85
CA GLY A 150 -3.06 2.54 -2.85
C GLY A 150 -1.92 1.56 -3.08
N HIS A 151 -1.56 1.24 -4.34
CA HIS A 151 -0.44 0.34 -4.59
C HIS A 151 0.32 0.66 -5.88
N VAL A 152 1.58 0.25 -5.89
CA VAL A 152 2.53 0.23 -7.01
C VAL A 152 3.42 -1.00 -6.85
N GLY A 153 3.59 -1.79 -7.89
CA GLY A 153 4.40 -3.01 -7.87
C GLY A 153 3.58 -4.27 -7.65
N ASP A 154 4.20 -5.31 -7.09
CA ASP A 154 3.63 -6.64 -6.90
C ASP A 154 3.46 -7.05 -5.42
N SER A 155 3.71 -6.16 -4.48
CA SER A 155 3.25 -6.37 -3.11
C SER A 155 1.73 -6.36 -3.08
N ARG A 156 1.13 -7.35 -2.39
CA ARG A 156 -0.31 -7.63 -2.49
C ARG A 156 -1.08 -7.30 -1.23
N LEU A 157 -2.34 -6.90 -1.42
CA LEU A 157 -3.34 -6.85 -0.36
C LEU A 157 -4.47 -7.81 -0.67
N TYR A 158 -4.79 -8.63 0.35
CA TYR A 158 -5.94 -9.54 0.34
C TYR A 158 -6.95 -9.14 1.41
N VAL A 159 -8.24 -9.31 1.11
CA VAL A 159 -9.33 -9.23 2.09
C VAL A 159 -9.87 -10.63 2.34
N VAL A 160 -9.98 -10.99 3.62
CA VAL A 160 -10.59 -12.23 4.06
C VAL A 160 -11.90 -11.89 4.77
N ALA A 161 -13.01 -12.24 4.13
CA ALA A 161 -14.36 -12.04 4.62
C ALA A 161 -15.07 -13.38 4.71
N GLY A 162 -15.44 -13.80 5.94
CA GLY A 162 -16.02 -15.12 6.17
C GLY A 162 -15.11 -16.23 5.66
N ASP A 163 -15.61 -17.00 4.69
CA ASP A 163 -14.92 -18.16 4.11
C ASP A 163 -14.19 -17.85 2.79
N ARG A 164 -14.00 -16.60 2.45
CA ARG A 164 -13.39 -16.21 1.17
C ARG A 164 -12.24 -15.24 1.37
N MET A 165 -11.14 -15.52 0.69
CA MET A 165 -10.04 -14.59 0.50
C MET A 165 -10.04 -14.12 -0.95
N ARG A 166 -9.83 -12.83 -1.16
CA ARG A 166 -9.68 -12.24 -2.49
C ARG A 166 -8.54 -11.22 -2.48
N GLN A 167 -7.77 -11.19 -3.55
CA GLN A 167 -6.78 -10.16 -3.79
C GLN A 167 -7.48 -8.89 -4.27
N LEU A 168 -7.10 -7.74 -3.69
CA LEU A 168 -7.60 -6.43 -4.12
C LEU A 168 -6.66 -5.72 -5.08
N THR A 169 -5.36 -5.89 -4.86
CA THR A 169 -4.32 -5.31 -5.72
C THR A 169 -4.15 -6.14 -6.98
N ARG A 170 -3.64 -5.51 -8.03
CA ARG A 170 -3.21 -6.20 -9.24
C ARG A 170 -1.72 -5.95 -9.43
N ASP A 171 -0.95 -7.01 -9.64
CA ASP A 171 0.50 -6.91 -9.75
C ASP A 171 0.93 -6.09 -10.98
N ASP A 172 1.86 -5.18 -10.78
CA ASP A 172 2.55 -4.47 -11.86
C ASP A 172 3.73 -5.30 -12.38
N SER A 173 3.49 -6.56 -12.70
CA SER A 173 4.48 -7.45 -13.31
C SER A 173 4.26 -7.59 -14.81
N TRP A 174 5.34 -7.91 -15.53
CA TRP A 174 5.25 -8.20 -16.96
C TRP A 174 4.30 -9.38 -17.21
N VAL A 175 4.36 -10.38 -16.36
CA VAL A 175 3.54 -11.60 -16.48
C VAL A 175 2.06 -11.27 -16.28
N ALA A 176 1.69 -10.51 -15.26
CA ALA A 176 0.32 -10.07 -15.03
C ALA A 176 -0.24 -9.24 -16.20
N SER A 177 0.63 -8.47 -16.88
CA SER A 177 0.24 -7.68 -18.04
C SER A 177 -0.04 -8.50 -19.29
N VAL A 178 0.60 -9.68 -19.43
CA VAL A 178 0.52 -10.53 -20.63
C VAL A 178 -0.46 -11.68 -20.44
N LEU A 179 -0.46 -12.34 -19.28
CA LEU A 179 -1.26 -13.54 -19.01
C LEU A 179 -2.60 -13.23 -18.31
N GLY A 180 -2.79 -11.99 -17.83
CA GLY A 180 -3.99 -11.62 -17.09
C GLY A 180 -4.08 -12.32 -15.74
N ASP A 181 -5.31 -12.75 -15.36
CA ASP A 181 -5.59 -13.26 -14.01
C ASP A 181 -5.31 -14.77 -13.83
N ASP A 182 -4.51 -15.40 -14.72
CA ASP A 182 -4.10 -16.81 -14.56
C ASP A 182 -2.97 -16.93 -13.52
N SER A 183 -3.35 -16.97 -12.26
CA SER A 183 -2.44 -17.02 -11.11
C SER A 183 -1.50 -18.24 -11.09
N GLN A 184 -1.84 -19.35 -11.78
CA GLN A 184 -0.98 -20.52 -11.84
C GLN A 184 0.11 -20.34 -12.91
N ALA A 185 -0.27 -19.89 -14.11
CA ALA A 185 0.68 -19.61 -15.18
C ALA A 185 1.66 -18.49 -14.78
N GLU A 186 1.17 -17.51 -14.01
CA GLU A 186 1.97 -16.43 -13.46
C GLU A 186 3.06 -16.93 -12.51
N ARG A 187 2.73 -17.79 -11.55
CA ARG A 187 3.68 -18.31 -10.55
C ARG A 187 4.82 -19.11 -11.16
N ASP A 188 4.56 -19.86 -12.21
CA ASP A 188 5.55 -20.75 -12.83
C ASP A 188 6.39 -20.04 -13.91
N HIS A 189 6.07 -18.78 -14.26
CA HIS A 189 6.74 -18.07 -15.33
C HIS A 189 8.14 -17.57 -14.92
N PRO A 190 9.18 -17.74 -15.77
CA PRO A 190 10.56 -17.29 -15.45
C PRO A 190 10.68 -15.78 -15.22
N MET A 191 9.81 -14.98 -15.82
CA MET A 191 9.82 -13.50 -15.73
C MET A 191 8.81 -12.96 -14.72
N ARG A 192 8.33 -13.78 -13.76
CA ARG A 192 7.32 -13.35 -12.78
C ARG A 192 7.77 -12.18 -11.90
N SER A 193 9.08 -12.06 -11.64
CA SER A 193 9.68 -10.97 -10.84
C SER A 193 10.05 -9.73 -11.66
N LEU A 194 9.70 -9.70 -12.97
CA LEU A 194 9.96 -8.51 -13.79
C LEU A 194 8.84 -7.49 -13.59
N LEU A 195 9.12 -6.48 -12.79
CA LEU A 195 8.18 -5.38 -12.53
C LEU A 195 8.14 -4.39 -13.69
N THR A 196 6.95 -3.92 -14.00
CA THR A 196 6.70 -2.90 -15.05
C THR A 196 6.52 -1.52 -14.47
N ASN A 197 6.19 -1.43 -13.19
CA ASN A 197 5.93 -0.19 -12.48
C ASN A 197 6.42 -0.31 -11.01
N VAL A 198 7.22 0.65 -10.58
CA VAL A 198 7.80 0.75 -9.23
C VAL A 198 7.93 2.21 -8.82
N VAL A 199 8.00 2.47 -7.53
CA VAL A 199 8.20 3.79 -6.94
C VAL A 199 9.70 4.16 -6.96
N GLY A 200 10.04 5.36 -7.42
CA GLY A 200 11.40 5.88 -7.43
C GLY A 200 12.20 5.66 -8.71
N ALA A 201 11.69 4.85 -9.67
CA ALA A 201 12.44 4.55 -10.90
C ALA A 201 12.25 5.57 -12.03
N ARG A 202 11.14 6.31 -12.03
CA ARG A 202 10.76 7.22 -13.13
C ARG A 202 10.11 8.49 -12.57
N PRO A 203 10.13 9.62 -13.33
CA PRO A 203 9.46 10.87 -12.90
C PRO A 203 7.95 10.72 -12.67
N ARG A 204 7.33 9.75 -13.32
CA ARG A 204 5.92 9.40 -13.10
C ARG A 204 5.81 7.90 -12.87
N THR A 205 5.05 7.55 -11.84
CA THR A 205 4.63 6.19 -11.55
C THR A 205 3.10 6.12 -11.62
N ASP A 206 2.56 4.98 -12.05
CA ASP A 206 1.11 4.78 -12.10
C ASP A 206 0.65 4.25 -10.72
N VAL A 207 0.00 5.12 -9.96
CA VAL A 207 -0.54 4.75 -8.64
C VAL A 207 -1.95 4.22 -8.82
N HIS A 208 -2.15 2.94 -8.51
CA HIS A 208 -3.46 2.30 -8.52
C HIS A 208 -4.15 2.53 -7.18
N VAL A 209 -5.43 2.90 -7.22
CA VAL A 209 -6.25 3.03 -6.02
C VAL A 209 -7.52 2.20 -6.18
N VAL A 210 -7.78 1.35 -5.20
CA VAL A 210 -8.99 0.52 -5.12
C VAL A 210 -9.70 0.85 -3.82
N GLU A 211 -11.02 1.00 -3.88
CA GLU A 211 -11.84 1.30 -2.71
C GLU A 211 -13.01 0.34 -2.59
N GLU A 212 -13.31 -0.05 -1.37
CA GLU A 212 -14.49 -0.86 -1.06
C GLU A 212 -15.03 -0.61 0.34
N MET A 213 -16.27 -1.06 0.58
CA MET A 213 -16.88 -1.00 1.91
C MET A 213 -16.65 -2.30 2.66
N LEU A 214 -16.21 -2.20 3.91
CA LEU A 214 -16.04 -3.31 4.83
C LEU A 214 -17.31 -3.48 5.68
N GLY A 215 -17.68 -4.73 5.96
CA GLY A 215 -18.85 -5.05 6.79
C GLY A 215 -18.53 -5.18 8.28
N GLY A 216 -17.24 -5.12 8.65
CA GLY A 216 -16.78 -5.31 10.02
C GLY A 216 -16.31 -6.75 10.32
N GLY A 217 -15.11 -6.85 10.86
CA GLY A 217 -14.48 -8.13 11.21
C GLY A 217 -13.61 -8.73 10.13
N GLU A 218 -13.57 -8.14 8.93
CA GLU A 218 -12.68 -8.57 7.85
C GLU A 218 -11.23 -8.48 8.27
N LEU A 219 -10.45 -9.45 7.77
CA LEU A 219 -9.01 -9.49 7.90
C LEU A 219 -8.38 -8.99 6.61
N LEU A 220 -7.49 -8.02 6.74
CA LEU A 220 -6.62 -7.54 5.68
C LEU A 220 -5.26 -8.20 5.82
N LEU A 221 -4.71 -8.69 4.71
CA LEU A 221 -3.35 -9.22 4.66
C LEU A 221 -2.56 -8.44 3.62
N LEU A 222 -1.49 -7.76 4.06
CA LEU A 222 -0.53 -7.12 3.17
C LEU A 222 0.74 -7.99 3.18
N VAL A 223 1.21 -8.39 2.01
CA VAL A 223 2.37 -9.31 1.90
C VAL A 223 3.27 -8.92 0.74
N THR A 224 4.58 -9.12 0.92
CA THR A 224 5.57 -9.01 -0.16
C THR A 224 5.68 -10.31 -0.96
N ASP A 225 6.37 -10.27 -2.09
CA ASP A 225 6.55 -11.40 -3.02
C ASP A 225 7.26 -12.60 -2.38
N GLY A 226 8.15 -12.36 -1.42
CA GLY A 226 8.76 -13.44 -0.64
C GLY A 226 7.77 -14.34 0.09
N VAL A 227 6.54 -13.84 0.34
CA VAL A 227 5.46 -14.62 0.94
C VAL A 227 4.58 -15.23 -0.15
N HIS A 228 3.94 -14.42 -1.00
CA HIS A 228 2.97 -14.92 -1.99
C HIS A 228 3.62 -15.66 -3.17
N GLY A 229 4.90 -15.41 -3.44
CA GLY A 229 5.65 -16.09 -4.49
C GLY A 229 5.92 -17.58 -4.21
N VAL A 230 5.77 -18.04 -2.95
CA VAL A 230 5.97 -19.44 -2.53
C VAL A 230 4.76 -20.07 -1.85
N LEU A 231 3.81 -19.26 -1.39
CA LEU A 231 2.52 -19.69 -0.84
C LEU A 231 1.42 -19.38 -1.85
N ASP A 232 0.69 -20.41 -2.29
CA ASP A 232 -0.50 -20.22 -3.11
C ASP A 232 -1.65 -19.63 -2.29
N ASP A 233 -2.66 -19.08 -2.97
CA ASP A 233 -3.80 -18.40 -2.34
C ASP A 233 -4.55 -19.33 -1.39
N GLN A 234 -4.67 -20.62 -1.70
CA GLN A 234 -5.32 -21.60 -0.81
C GLN A 234 -4.54 -21.77 0.50
N ARG A 235 -3.21 -21.70 0.43
CA ARG A 235 -2.37 -21.79 1.63
C ARG A 235 -2.41 -20.50 2.44
N LEU A 236 -2.36 -19.34 1.77
CA LEU A 236 -2.53 -18.05 2.41
C LEU A 236 -3.88 -17.97 3.15
N GLU A 237 -4.97 -18.32 2.46
CA GLU A 237 -6.32 -18.35 3.02
C GLU A 237 -6.43 -19.26 4.24
N ARG A 238 -5.88 -20.47 4.17
CA ARG A 238 -5.88 -21.43 5.29
C ARG A 238 -5.17 -20.85 6.51
N LEU A 239 -3.96 -20.28 6.33
CA LEU A 239 -3.19 -19.69 7.42
C LEU A 239 -3.88 -18.48 8.02
N ALA A 240 -4.55 -17.67 7.20
CA ALA A 240 -5.33 -16.53 7.63
C ALA A 240 -6.53 -16.92 8.52
N ARG A 241 -7.18 -18.04 8.18
CA ARG A 241 -8.36 -18.54 8.91
C ARG A 241 -8.03 -19.27 10.20
N ASP A 242 -6.89 -19.98 10.26
CA ASP A 242 -6.46 -20.75 11.42
C ASP A 242 -6.13 -19.87 12.65
N GLY A 243 -6.05 -18.53 12.46
CA GLY A 243 -5.68 -17.58 13.50
C GLY A 243 -6.81 -16.58 13.84
N ARG A 244 -7.15 -16.50 15.15
CA ARG A 244 -7.91 -15.35 15.66
C ARG A 244 -7.00 -14.20 16.08
N ASP A 245 -5.74 -14.50 16.37
CA ASP A 245 -4.70 -13.58 16.79
C ASP A 245 -3.88 -13.12 15.57
N LEU A 246 -3.85 -11.82 15.32
CA LEU A 246 -3.14 -11.19 14.20
C LEU A 246 -1.65 -11.50 14.20
N ARG A 247 -1.03 -11.52 15.41
CA ARG A 247 0.37 -11.89 15.57
C ARG A 247 0.63 -13.32 15.08
N ARG A 248 -0.24 -14.24 15.44
CA ARG A 248 -0.11 -15.64 15.01
C ARG A 248 -0.28 -15.77 13.50
N ILE A 249 -1.22 -15.04 12.90
CA ILE A 249 -1.45 -15.03 11.45
C ILE A 249 -0.19 -14.54 10.73
N ALA A 250 0.28 -13.33 11.02
CA ALA A 250 1.46 -12.76 10.37
C ALA A 250 2.70 -13.64 10.54
N THR A 251 2.96 -14.13 11.78
CA THR A 251 4.09 -15.03 12.05
C THR A 251 3.99 -16.35 11.28
N SER A 252 2.78 -16.92 11.17
CA SER A 252 2.57 -18.19 10.46
C SER A 252 2.78 -18.04 8.96
N LEU A 253 2.36 -16.92 8.37
CA LEU A 253 2.59 -16.62 6.94
C LEU A 253 4.08 -16.56 6.63
N VAL A 254 4.84 -15.72 7.36
CA VAL A 254 6.29 -15.58 7.16
C VAL A 254 7.01 -16.89 7.43
N SER A 255 6.69 -17.61 8.54
CA SER A 255 7.31 -18.89 8.87
C SER A 255 7.03 -19.96 7.81
N ALA A 256 5.81 -20.01 7.27
CA ALA A 256 5.44 -20.97 6.23
C ALA A 256 6.15 -20.66 4.90
N ALA A 257 6.33 -19.37 4.54
CA ALA A 257 7.08 -18.95 3.36
C ALA A 257 8.56 -19.38 3.47
N LEU A 258 9.19 -19.12 4.62
CA LEU A 258 10.56 -19.53 4.90
C LEU A 258 10.72 -21.06 4.90
N ALA A 259 9.76 -21.79 5.46
CA ALA A 259 9.77 -23.27 5.47
C ALA A 259 9.60 -23.87 4.07
N ARG A 260 8.88 -23.16 3.17
CA ARG A 260 8.75 -23.52 1.76
C ARG A 260 9.97 -23.15 0.91
N GLY A 261 10.97 -22.53 1.51
CA GLY A 261 12.23 -22.20 0.86
C GLY A 261 12.21 -20.87 0.11
N SER A 262 11.42 -19.89 0.58
CA SER A 262 11.52 -18.52 0.07
C SER A 262 12.98 -18.08 0.07
N ARG A 263 13.40 -17.52 -1.06
CA ARG A 263 14.77 -17.02 -1.26
C ARG A 263 14.86 -15.52 -1.07
N ASP A 264 13.71 -14.88 -0.80
CA ASP A 264 13.59 -13.44 -0.63
C ASP A 264 13.33 -13.02 0.81
N ASN A 265 13.32 -11.71 1.04
CA ASN A 265 12.78 -11.11 2.24
C ASN A 265 11.29 -11.47 2.32
N CYS A 266 10.76 -11.64 3.50
CA CYS A 266 9.38 -12.07 3.70
C CYS A 266 8.70 -11.15 4.70
N THR A 267 7.72 -10.39 4.25
CA THR A 267 6.95 -9.48 5.12
C THR A 267 5.46 -9.77 5.01
N ALA A 268 4.80 -9.82 6.16
CA ALA A 268 3.36 -9.94 6.26
C ALA A 268 2.82 -9.02 7.36
N VAL A 269 1.80 -8.24 7.03
CA VAL A 269 0.98 -7.48 7.97
C VAL A 269 -0.43 -8.06 7.95
N ALA A 270 -0.92 -8.44 9.12
CA ALA A 270 -2.31 -8.86 9.34
C ALA A 270 -3.03 -7.75 10.09
N ALA A 271 -4.12 -7.24 9.54
CA ALA A 271 -4.91 -6.19 10.14
C ALA A 271 -6.40 -6.56 10.16
N ARG A 272 -7.12 -6.15 11.19
CA ARG A 272 -8.56 -6.41 11.31
C ARG A 272 -9.31 -5.12 11.53
N TYR A 273 -10.30 -4.91 10.70
CA TYR A 273 -11.27 -3.86 10.92
C TYR A 273 -12.31 -4.34 11.93
N LEU A 274 -12.49 -3.56 12.99
CA LEU A 274 -13.52 -3.77 14.00
C LEU A 274 -14.53 -2.63 13.84
N ALA A 275 -15.74 -2.96 13.42
CA ALA A 275 -16.85 -2.00 13.46
C ALA A 275 -17.13 -1.61 14.91
N ASP A 276 -17.44 -0.35 15.14
CA ASP A 276 -17.79 0.20 16.44
C ASP A 276 -19.14 -0.31 16.90
#